data_5ac615c384d37527fb4703165e04043d
#
_entry.id   5ac615c384d37527fb4703165e04043d
#
_cell.length_a   1.000
_cell.length_b   1.000
_cell.length_c   1.000
_cell.angle_alpha   90.00
_cell.angle_beta   90.00
_cell.angle_gamma   90.00
#
_symmetry.space_group_name_H-M   'P 1'
#
loop_
_entity.id
_entity.type
_entity.pdbx_description
1 polymer ?
#
loop_
_entity_poly.entity_id
_entity_poly.type
_entity_poly.pdbx_seq_one_letter_code
_entity_poly.pdbx_strand_id
1 'polypeptide(L)'
;SPAPIGFCSVSSWFLFGKSYFVSLRSECPYTYRDLPQRPFEEQEKILRAIARTTAVLHEHGILHKDYSAGNILFAEKPEGVSVEIIDLNRMRFGKVSLEEGCKNFERLPGTDEMFAVLADEYAKSRGFDKKKCLQLIEKAHKSSSSFSSKVS
;
A
#
# COMPACT_ATOMS: atom_id res chain seq x y z
N SER A 1 -4.72 7.20 -6.03
CA SER A 1 -3.64 8.16 -6.26
C SER A 1 -4.20 9.51 -6.69
N PRO A 2 -3.53 10.64 -6.37
CA PRO A 2 -3.98 11.96 -6.81
C PRO A 2 -4.12 12.04 -8.33
N ALA A 3 -5.14 12.76 -8.81
CA ALA A 3 -5.39 12.89 -10.23
C ALA A 3 -4.20 13.60 -10.92
N PRO A 4 -3.69 13.07 -12.04
CA PRO A 4 -2.58 13.70 -12.75
C PRO A 4 -3.06 14.99 -13.46
N ILE A 5 -2.28 16.05 -13.35
CA ILE A 5 -2.49 17.31 -14.09
C ILE A 5 -1.69 17.30 -15.40
N GLY A 6 -0.51 16.70 -15.38
CA GLY A 6 0.32 16.64 -16.57
C GLY A 6 1.65 15.92 -16.32
N PHE A 7 2.32 15.61 -17.41
CA PHE A 7 3.67 15.06 -17.43
C PHE A 7 4.54 15.92 -18.34
N CYS A 8 5.70 16.34 -17.84
CA CYS A 8 6.70 17.06 -18.62
C CYS A 8 8.03 16.33 -18.51
N SER A 9 8.62 15.99 -19.65
CA SER A 9 9.97 15.44 -19.72
C SER A 9 10.85 16.31 -20.62
N VAL A 10 12.04 16.63 -20.17
CA VAL A 10 13.07 17.27 -20.96
C VAL A 10 14.15 16.23 -21.24
N SER A 11 14.27 15.82 -22.51
CA SER A 11 15.32 14.89 -22.95
C SER A 11 16.29 15.60 -23.87
N SER A 12 17.59 15.42 -23.65
CA SER A 12 18.63 15.77 -24.61
C SER A 12 19.10 14.50 -25.31
N TRP A 13 19.64 14.64 -26.54
CA TRP A 13 19.96 13.54 -27.46
C TRP A 13 20.78 12.38 -26.85
N PHE A 14 21.51 12.58 -25.76
CA PHE A 14 22.41 11.55 -25.18
C PHE A 14 22.11 11.13 -23.75
N LEU A 15 21.19 11.80 -23.03
CA LEU A 15 20.89 11.50 -21.63
C LEU A 15 19.41 11.74 -21.35
N PHE A 16 18.80 10.85 -20.57
CA PHE A 16 17.47 11.10 -20.02
C PHE A 16 17.52 12.34 -19.13
N GLY A 17 16.88 13.41 -19.58
CA GLY A 17 16.77 14.64 -18.83
C GLY A 17 15.82 14.52 -17.63
N LYS A 18 15.63 15.61 -16.91
CA LYS A 18 14.70 15.68 -15.79
C LYS A 18 13.27 15.50 -16.28
N SER A 19 12.53 14.58 -15.68
CA SER A 19 11.09 14.43 -15.89
C SER A 19 10.34 14.91 -14.66
N TYR A 20 9.24 15.62 -14.91
CA TYR A 20 8.38 16.18 -13.87
C TYR A 20 6.98 15.60 -14.02
N PHE A 21 6.43 15.09 -12.92
CA PHE A 21 5.04 14.67 -12.84
C PHE A 21 4.30 15.64 -11.94
N VAL A 22 3.28 16.29 -12.47
CA VAL A 22 2.45 17.23 -11.74
C VAL A 22 1.09 16.60 -11.49
N SER A 23 0.68 16.54 -10.24
CA SER A 23 -0.63 16.04 -9.82
C SER A 23 -1.32 17.03 -8.90
N LEU A 24 -2.64 16.90 -8.77
CA LEU A 24 -3.38 17.57 -7.71
C LEU A 24 -2.87 17.08 -6.36
N ARG A 25 -2.80 18.00 -5.39
CA ARG A 25 -2.50 17.64 -4.01
C ARG A 25 -3.58 16.67 -3.51
N SER A 26 -3.17 15.62 -2.82
CA SER A 26 -4.10 14.72 -2.16
C SER A 26 -4.99 15.47 -1.15
N GLU A 27 -6.28 15.16 -1.16
CA GLU A 27 -7.23 15.64 -0.14
C GLU A 27 -7.28 14.73 1.09
N CYS A 28 -6.51 13.64 1.10
CA CYS A 28 -6.42 12.73 2.23
C CYS A 28 -5.51 13.32 3.32
N PRO A 29 -6.06 13.71 4.49
CA PRO A 29 -5.30 14.40 5.53
C PRO A 29 -4.46 13.45 6.39
N TYR A 30 -4.73 12.14 6.36
CA TYR A 30 -4.12 11.13 7.21
C TYR A 30 -3.27 10.16 6.43
N THR A 31 -2.25 9.61 7.10
CA THR A 31 -1.42 8.53 6.60
C THR A 31 -1.67 7.24 7.40
N TYR A 32 -1.21 6.10 6.92
CA TYR A 32 -1.26 4.85 7.67
C TYR A 32 -0.61 4.97 9.08
N ARG A 33 0.35 5.89 9.27
CA ARG A 33 1.01 6.12 10.57
C ARG A 33 0.05 6.63 11.65
N ASP A 34 -1.07 7.22 11.26
CA ASP A 34 -2.06 7.77 12.17
C ASP A 34 -3.04 6.71 12.70
N LEU A 35 -3.01 5.47 12.14
CA LEU A 35 -3.91 4.39 12.53
C LEU A 35 -3.78 3.95 14.00
N PRO A 36 -2.57 3.75 14.58
CA PRO A 36 -2.44 3.23 15.94
C PRO A 36 -3.05 4.14 17.02
N GLN A 37 -3.31 5.39 16.69
CA GLN A 37 -3.91 6.38 17.61
C GLN A 37 -5.45 6.36 17.62
N ARG A 38 -6.06 5.54 16.76
CA ARG A 38 -7.51 5.45 16.59
C ARG A 38 -8.10 4.23 17.31
N PRO A 39 -9.40 4.27 17.68
CA PRO A 39 -10.11 3.08 18.15
C PRO A 39 -10.05 1.95 17.11
N PHE A 40 -9.98 0.68 17.56
CA PHE A 40 -9.83 -0.46 16.65
C PHE A 40 -10.96 -0.59 15.63
N GLU A 41 -12.18 -0.23 15.99
CA GLU A 41 -13.33 -0.25 15.06
C GLU A 41 -13.14 0.70 13.87
N GLU A 42 -12.52 1.86 14.10
CA GLU A 42 -12.15 2.79 13.02
C GLU A 42 -10.97 2.25 12.22
N GLN A 43 -9.96 1.70 12.90
CA GLN A 43 -8.82 1.06 12.25
C GLN A 43 -9.27 -0.05 11.31
N GLU A 44 -10.21 -0.90 11.73
CA GLU A 44 -10.72 -2.00 10.92
C GLU A 44 -11.32 -1.52 9.60
N LYS A 45 -12.16 -0.48 9.64
CA LYS A 45 -12.77 0.09 8.43
C LYS A 45 -11.71 0.61 7.45
N ILE A 46 -10.71 1.31 7.98
CA ILE A 46 -9.63 1.88 7.18
C ILE A 46 -8.73 0.78 6.61
N LEU A 47 -8.36 -0.22 7.42
CA LEU A 47 -7.52 -1.35 6.99
C LEU A 47 -8.21 -2.17 5.88
N ARG A 48 -9.52 -2.39 5.98
CA ARG A 48 -10.30 -3.05 4.93
C ARG A 48 -10.28 -2.24 3.62
N ALA A 49 -10.42 -0.93 3.70
CA ALA A 49 -10.34 -0.06 2.51
C ALA A 49 -8.93 -0.09 1.88
N ILE A 50 -7.87 -0.08 2.69
CA ILE A 50 -6.49 -0.21 2.23
C ILE A 50 -6.27 -1.57 1.54
N ALA A 51 -6.72 -2.66 2.16
CA ALA A 51 -6.57 -3.99 1.59
C ALA A 51 -7.31 -4.14 0.25
N ARG A 52 -8.53 -3.61 0.12
CA ARG A 52 -9.28 -3.58 -1.16
C ARG A 52 -8.54 -2.78 -2.23
N THR A 53 -8.07 -1.59 -1.90
CA THR A 53 -7.32 -0.74 -2.84
C THR A 53 -6.05 -1.45 -3.30
N THR A 54 -5.32 -2.08 -2.38
CA THR A 54 -4.13 -2.88 -2.70
C THR A 54 -4.47 -4.06 -3.60
N ALA A 55 -5.55 -4.78 -3.31
CA ALA A 55 -6.02 -5.89 -4.13
C ALA A 55 -6.34 -5.45 -5.58
N VAL A 56 -7.02 -4.31 -5.74
CA VAL A 56 -7.32 -3.74 -7.07
C VAL A 56 -6.04 -3.41 -7.84
N LEU A 57 -5.04 -2.79 -7.19
CA LEU A 57 -3.75 -2.52 -7.83
C LEU A 57 -3.08 -3.82 -8.29
N HIS A 58 -3.04 -4.83 -7.43
CA HIS A 58 -2.39 -6.10 -7.73
C HIS A 58 -3.14 -6.89 -8.85
N GLU A 59 -4.47 -6.81 -8.90
CA GLU A 59 -5.25 -7.40 -9.99
C GLU A 59 -4.96 -6.75 -11.34
N HIS A 60 -4.72 -5.44 -11.35
CA HIS A 60 -4.28 -4.71 -12.53
C HIS A 60 -2.77 -4.87 -12.82
N GLY A 61 -2.09 -5.75 -12.11
CA GLY A 61 -0.67 -6.00 -12.30
C GLY A 61 0.23 -4.86 -11.85
N ILE A 62 -0.19 -4.07 -10.86
CA ILE A 62 0.57 -2.94 -10.32
C ILE A 62 1.04 -3.30 -8.90
N LEU A 63 2.36 -3.37 -8.69
CA LEU A 63 2.99 -3.61 -7.39
C LEU A 63 3.83 -2.39 -6.99
N HIS A 64 3.54 -1.81 -5.84
CA HIS A 64 4.30 -0.69 -5.32
C HIS A 64 5.51 -1.21 -4.52
N LYS A 65 6.74 -0.98 -5.02
CA LYS A 65 7.97 -1.49 -4.40
C LYS A 65 8.33 -0.84 -3.06
N ASP A 66 7.79 0.33 -2.77
CA ASP A 66 7.98 1.05 -1.51
C ASP A 66 6.65 1.26 -0.80
N TYR A 67 5.94 0.16 -0.55
CA TYR A 67 4.63 0.14 0.10
C TYR A 67 4.80 0.33 1.62
N SER A 68 5.00 1.57 2.01
CA SER A 68 5.27 1.97 3.40
C SER A 68 4.15 2.82 3.97
N ALA A 69 4.11 2.93 5.29
CA ALA A 69 3.08 3.67 6.02
C ALA A 69 2.97 5.16 5.63
N GLY A 70 4.05 5.75 5.11
CA GLY A 70 4.04 7.14 4.63
C GLY A 70 3.47 7.32 3.23
N ASN A 71 3.38 6.24 2.45
CA ASN A 71 2.91 6.26 1.06
C ASN A 71 1.45 5.85 0.90
N ILE A 72 0.76 5.54 2.01
CA ILE A 72 -0.65 5.21 2.05
C ILE A 72 -1.38 6.33 2.79
N LEU A 73 -2.23 7.04 2.07
CA LEU A 73 -3.04 8.13 2.58
C LEU A 73 -4.50 7.70 2.64
N PHE A 74 -5.25 8.26 3.58
CA PHE A 74 -6.68 8.02 3.66
C PHE A 74 -7.46 9.24 4.15
N ALA A 75 -8.74 9.25 3.83
CA ALA A 75 -9.74 10.17 4.33
C ALA A 75 -11.04 9.42 4.62
N GLU A 76 -11.68 9.75 5.71
CA GLU A 76 -13.03 9.30 6.01
C GLU A 76 -14.03 10.26 5.39
N LYS A 77 -14.96 9.71 4.63
CA LYS A 77 -16.02 10.45 3.94
C LYS A 77 -17.38 9.85 4.31
N PRO A 78 -18.50 10.58 4.18
CA PRO A 78 -19.82 10.05 4.46
C PRO A 78 -20.15 8.74 3.72
N GLU A 79 -19.61 8.58 2.50
CA GLU A 79 -19.76 7.40 1.65
C GLU A 79 -18.78 6.25 1.97
N GLY A 80 -17.79 6.49 2.84
CA GLY A 80 -16.80 5.47 3.23
C GLY A 80 -15.38 6.02 3.33
N VAL A 81 -14.40 5.12 3.30
CA VAL A 81 -12.99 5.48 3.39
C VAL A 81 -12.37 5.59 2.00
N SER A 82 -11.83 6.76 1.67
CA SER A 82 -11.01 7.00 0.49
C SER A 82 -9.56 6.66 0.80
N VAL A 83 -8.90 5.92 -0.09
CA VAL A 83 -7.48 5.55 0.05
C VAL A 83 -6.71 5.97 -1.20
N GLU A 84 -5.58 6.61 -0.99
CA GLU A 84 -4.66 7.02 -2.05
C GLU A 84 -3.26 6.47 -1.79
N ILE A 85 -2.63 5.96 -2.84
CA ILE A 85 -1.24 5.51 -2.82
C ILE A 85 -0.40 6.54 -3.56
N ILE A 86 0.64 7.03 -2.91
CA ILE A 86 1.55 8.05 -3.45
C ILE A 86 2.95 7.46 -3.74
N ASP A 87 3.84 8.25 -4.33
CA ASP A 87 5.18 7.85 -4.80
C ASP A 87 5.13 6.80 -5.91
N LEU A 88 4.47 7.15 -7.00
CA LEU A 88 4.23 6.26 -8.15
C LEU A 88 5.53 5.86 -8.90
N ASN A 89 6.66 6.51 -8.61
CA ASN A 89 7.96 6.20 -9.22
C ASN A 89 8.49 4.82 -8.84
N ARG A 90 7.95 4.21 -7.82
CA ARG A 90 8.34 2.89 -7.31
C ARG A 90 7.38 1.76 -7.74
N MET A 91 6.59 1.98 -8.78
CA MET A 91 5.68 0.97 -9.31
C MET A 91 6.40 -0.05 -10.20
N ARG A 92 6.05 -1.34 -10.06
CA ARG A 92 6.37 -2.42 -11.00
C ARG A 92 5.08 -2.87 -11.67
N PHE A 93 5.14 -3.03 -12.97
CA PHE A 93 4.02 -3.54 -13.78
C PHE A 93 4.26 -5.00 -14.15
N GLY A 94 3.20 -5.81 -14.16
CA GLY A 94 3.21 -7.23 -14.45
C GLY A 94 2.40 -8.03 -13.43
N LYS A 95 2.17 -9.31 -13.72
CA LYS A 95 1.36 -10.18 -12.84
C LYS A 95 1.91 -10.18 -11.41
N VAL A 96 1.01 -10.02 -10.44
CA VAL A 96 1.31 -10.07 -9.01
C VAL A 96 0.79 -11.38 -8.44
N SER A 97 1.70 -12.25 -7.99
CA SER A 97 1.36 -13.53 -7.35
C SER A 97 0.79 -13.32 -5.95
N LEU A 98 0.24 -14.40 -5.36
CA LEU A 98 -0.20 -14.39 -3.97
C LEU A 98 0.95 -14.01 -3.02
N GLU A 99 2.10 -14.64 -3.20
CA GLU A 99 3.28 -14.45 -2.36
C GLU A 99 3.80 -13.01 -2.45
N GLU A 100 3.95 -12.47 -3.66
CA GLU A 100 4.37 -11.09 -3.87
C GLU A 100 3.37 -10.08 -3.30
N GLY A 101 2.08 -10.33 -3.49
CA GLY A 101 1.02 -9.47 -2.99
C GLY A 101 0.95 -9.43 -1.48
N CYS A 102 1.06 -10.58 -0.81
CA CYS A 102 1.10 -10.65 0.65
C CYS A 102 2.40 -10.02 1.21
N LYS A 103 3.54 -10.25 0.55
CA LYS A 103 4.80 -9.64 0.93
C LYS A 103 4.77 -8.11 0.83
N ASN A 104 3.93 -7.55 0.00
CA ASN A 104 3.84 -6.09 -0.15
C ASN A 104 3.44 -5.38 1.15
N PHE A 105 2.78 -6.08 2.09
CA PHE A 105 2.44 -5.54 3.41
C PHE A 105 3.59 -5.60 4.45
N GLU A 106 4.75 -6.17 4.12
CA GLU A 106 5.85 -6.45 5.07
C GLU A 106 6.39 -5.22 5.81
N ARG A 107 6.29 -4.03 5.20
CA ARG A 107 6.83 -2.78 5.74
C ARG A 107 5.80 -1.94 6.50
N LEU A 108 4.56 -2.42 6.61
CA LEU A 108 3.52 -1.74 7.37
C LEU A 108 3.66 -2.09 8.86
N PRO A 109 3.70 -1.10 9.75
CA PRO A 109 3.62 -1.37 11.18
C PRO A 109 2.20 -1.80 11.56
N GLY A 110 2.07 -2.70 12.52
CA GLY A 110 0.76 -3.14 12.97
C GLY A 110 0.81 -4.20 14.04
N THR A 111 -0.35 -4.49 14.62
CA THR A 111 -0.60 -5.60 15.53
C THR A 111 -1.07 -6.84 14.77
N ASP A 112 -1.08 -7.99 15.44
CA ASP A 112 -1.59 -9.24 14.84
C ASP A 112 -3.06 -9.09 14.38
N GLU A 113 -3.87 -8.34 15.14
CA GLU A 113 -5.27 -8.05 14.77
C GLU A 113 -5.33 -7.21 13.48
N MET A 114 -4.48 -6.22 13.33
CA MET A 114 -4.42 -5.40 12.11
C MET A 114 -4.03 -6.24 10.89
N PHE A 115 -3.06 -7.13 11.04
CA PHE A 115 -2.66 -8.05 9.96
C PHE A 115 -3.75 -9.06 9.63
N ALA A 116 -4.51 -9.53 10.62
CA ALA A 116 -5.64 -10.41 10.40
C ALA A 116 -6.74 -9.72 9.55
N VAL A 117 -7.03 -8.45 9.81
CA VAL A 117 -7.98 -7.64 9.02
C VAL A 117 -7.49 -7.44 7.59
N LEU A 118 -6.22 -7.05 7.41
CA LEU A 118 -5.61 -6.88 6.09
C LEU A 118 -5.66 -8.18 5.27
N ALA A 119 -5.27 -9.30 5.89
CA ALA A 119 -5.27 -10.61 5.25
C ALA A 119 -6.68 -11.07 4.85
N ASP A 120 -7.66 -10.88 5.73
CA ASP A 120 -9.06 -11.24 5.49
C ASP A 120 -9.63 -10.52 4.27
N GLU A 121 -9.52 -9.22 4.25
CA GLU A 121 -10.07 -8.40 3.17
C GLU A 121 -9.30 -8.55 1.86
N TYR A 122 -7.97 -8.67 1.93
CA TYR A 122 -7.14 -8.89 0.75
C TYR A 122 -7.42 -10.26 0.11
N ALA A 123 -7.51 -11.31 0.92
CA ALA A 123 -7.86 -12.65 0.46
C ALA A 123 -9.23 -12.69 -0.19
N LYS A 124 -10.24 -12.09 0.46
CA LYS A 124 -11.59 -11.97 -0.07
C LYS A 124 -11.62 -11.23 -1.42
N SER A 125 -10.92 -10.11 -1.52
CA SER A 125 -10.88 -9.29 -2.73
C SER A 125 -10.16 -9.97 -3.90
N ARG A 126 -9.14 -10.80 -3.62
CA ARG A 126 -8.34 -11.52 -4.62
C ARG A 126 -8.80 -12.96 -4.88
N GLY A 127 -9.80 -13.46 -4.14
CA GLY A 127 -10.23 -14.86 -4.22
C GLY A 127 -9.20 -15.87 -3.71
N PHE A 128 -8.41 -15.50 -2.72
CA PHE A 128 -7.39 -16.34 -2.09
C PHE A 128 -7.84 -16.92 -0.77
N ASP A 129 -7.13 -17.95 -0.28
CA ASP A 129 -7.34 -18.50 1.06
C ASP A 129 -6.85 -17.53 2.14
N LYS A 130 -7.74 -17.21 3.10
CA LYS A 130 -7.47 -16.26 4.19
C LYS A 130 -6.31 -16.70 5.07
N LYS A 131 -6.26 -17.99 5.47
CA LYS A 131 -5.20 -18.50 6.35
C LYS A 131 -3.84 -18.42 5.68
N LYS A 132 -3.78 -18.76 4.40
CA LYS A 132 -2.56 -18.67 3.61
C LYS A 132 -2.08 -17.21 3.46
N CYS A 133 -2.99 -16.28 3.20
CA CYS A 133 -2.66 -14.84 3.15
C CYS A 133 -2.09 -14.35 4.48
N LEU A 134 -2.73 -14.69 5.61
CA LEU A 134 -2.28 -14.28 6.94
C LEU A 134 -0.88 -14.82 7.24
N GLN A 135 -0.64 -16.12 7.02
CA GLN A 135 0.67 -16.74 7.22
C GLN A 135 1.78 -16.07 6.40
N LEU A 136 1.49 -15.72 5.15
CA LEU A 136 2.45 -15.05 4.27
C LEU A 136 2.75 -13.63 4.71
N ILE A 137 1.74 -12.86 5.14
CA ILE A 137 1.90 -11.50 5.65
C ILE A 137 2.72 -11.49 6.94
N GLU A 138 2.37 -12.35 7.91
CA GLU A 138 3.11 -12.46 9.17
C GLU A 138 4.56 -12.92 8.97
N LYS A 139 4.78 -13.90 8.09
CA LYS A 139 6.12 -14.36 7.75
C LYS A 139 6.98 -13.24 7.16
N ALA A 140 6.42 -12.48 6.23
CA ALA A 140 7.10 -11.37 5.58
C ALA A 140 7.45 -10.27 6.59
N HIS A 141 6.51 -9.93 7.48
CA HIS A 141 6.71 -8.92 8.53
C HIS A 141 7.81 -9.33 9.53
N LYS A 142 7.79 -10.57 10.00
CA LYS A 142 8.83 -11.11 10.91
C LYS A 142 10.22 -11.09 10.27
N SER A 143 10.31 -11.40 8.98
CA SER A 143 11.58 -11.37 8.24
C SER A 143 12.12 -9.95 8.08
N SER A 144 11.26 -8.98 7.85
CA SER A 144 11.62 -7.56 7.71
C SER A 144 12.10 -6.96 9.04
N SER A 145 11.41 -7.24 10.15
CA SER A 145 11.78 -6.75 11.48
C SER A 145 13.10 -7.34 12.01
N SER A 146 13.39 -8.61 11.71
CA SER A 146 14.66 -9.24 12.11
C SER A 146 15.87 -8.68 11.37
N PHE A 147 15.70 -8.17 10.16
CA PHE A 147 16.77 -7.53 9.39
C PHE A 147 17.11 -6.13 9.92
N SER A 148 16.09 -5.38 10.34
CA SER A 148 16.27 -4.03 10.91
C SER A 148 17.05 -4.04 12.23
N SER A 149 16.91 -5.09 13.07
CA SER A 149 17.60 -5.22 14.34
C SER A 149 19.09 -5.62 14.21
N LYS A 150 19.54 -6.08 13.04
CA LYS A 150 20.95 -6.48 12.79
C LYS A 150 21.81 -5.35 12.21
N VAL A 151 21.22 -4.21 11.86
CA VAL A 151 21.90 -3.07 11.22
C VAL A 151 22.06 -1.89 12.20
N SER A 152 21.66 -2.07 13.46
CA SER A 152 21.83 -1.06 14.53
C SER A 152 23.06 -1.37 15.38
#